data_cf70f9e4562487f80da4234156e7ec3f
#
_entry.id   cf70f9e4562487f80da4234156e7ec3f
#
_cell.length_a   1.000
_cell.length_b   1.000
_cell.length_c   1.000
_cell.angle_alpha   90.00
_cell.angle_beta   90.00
_cell.angle_gamma   90.00
#
_symmetry.space_group_name_H-M   'P 1'
#
loop_
_entity.id
_entity.type
_entity.pdbx_description
1 polymer ?
#
loop_
_entity_poly.entity_id
_entity_poly.type
_entity_poly.pdbx_seq_one_letter_code
_entity_poly.pdbx_strand_id
1 'polypeptide(L)'
;MQWEFAGRLGPEAGRYVVRRYAWDDPRHVVVIGELEAPRRRRLGARRRPRAAAAGSVPDAVDVTRATVIATDPITDDGAHRWLEEAVKERERTVGEALALLNRAIHGHRLAAADPYVGEVSEAMAMATRIGYGSGEQVADGDWEEARELPPPELKRSMLLTPQQRLAALLAGRDVALACEDLALRARLDLDQGRGREAALQLSLALDAAFAELEGWRASEAVATRLDKLHEHREPVASAAAAALQGGLQPEQTEAVEAALQRLEAALRARLAEL
;
A
#
# COMPACT_ATOMS: atom_id res chain seq x y z
N MET A 1 8.49 9.62 -10.37
CA MET A 1 8.80 8.71 -9.24
C MET A 1 9.07 7.32 -9.78
N GLN A 2 10.07 6.64 -9.25
CA GLN A 2 10.44 5.28 -9.66
C GLN A 2 10.82 4.43 -8.45
N TRP A 3 10.41 3.18 -8.47
CA TRP A 3 10.75 2.17 -7.46
C TRP A 3 11.28 0.90 -8.12
N GLU A 4 12.09 0.17 -7.37
CA GLU A 4 12.53 -1.17 -7.69
C GLU A 4 12.04 -2.14 -6.61
N PHE A 5 11.30 -3.16 -7.01
CA PHE A 5 10.75 -4.17 -6.11
C PHE A 5 11.29 -5.55 -6.45
N ALA A 6 11.53 -6.39 -5.45
CA ALA A 6 11.87 -7.78 -5.66
C ALA A 6 10.63 -8.56 -6.14
N GLY A 7 10.78 -9.33 -7.22
CA GLY A 7 9.70 -10.14 -7.79
C GLY A 7 8.76 -9.34 -8.69
N ARG A 8 7.61 -9.95 -9.02
CA ARG A 8 6.58 -9.40 -9.89
C ARG A 8 5.49 -8.69 -9.11
N LEU A 9 4.99 -7.58 -9.63
CA LEU A 9 3.90 -6.80 -9.03
C LEU A 9 2.49 -7.21 -9.49
N GLY A 10 2.40 -8.05 -10.51
CA GLY A 10 1.15 -8.48 -11.14
C GLY A 10 1.04 -8.00 -12.57
N PRO A 11 0.90 -6.68 -12.88
CA PRO A 11 0.84 -6.21 -14.26
C PRO A 11 2.09 -6.63 -15.05
N GLU A 12 1.89 -7.00 -16.33
CA GLU A 12 2.99 -7.28 -17.24
C GLU A 12 3.79 -6.00 -17.52
N ALA A 13 5.02 -6.18 -18.03
CA ALA A 13 5.82 -5.04 -18.49
C ALA A 13 5.07 -4.26 -19.57
N GLY A 14 4.94 -2.96 -19.38
CA GLY A 14 4.15 -2.12 -20.28
C GLY A 14 3.87 -0.73 -19.72
N ARG A 15 3.05 0.02 -20.46
CA ARG A 15 2.64 1.39 -20.15
C ARG A 15 1.15 1.44 -19.88
N TYR A 16 0.77 1.95 -18.71
CA TYR A 16 -0.60 2.01 -18.24
C TYR A 16 -1.00 3.46 -18.01
N VAL A 17 -1.91 3.96 -18.83
CA VAL A 17 -2.45 5.32 -18.68
C VAL A 17 -3.45 5.34 -17.54
N VAL A 18 -3.23 6.20 -16.56
CA VAL A 18 -4.10 6.34 -15.39
C VAL A 18 -4.96 7.58 -15.54
N ARG A 19 -6.29 7.40 -15.53
CA ARG A 19 -7.30 8.47 -15.58
C ARG A 19 -8.20 8.39 -14.35
N ARG A 20 -8.66 9.52 -13.85
CA ARG A 20 -9.65 9.52 -12.78
C ARG A 20 -11.02 9.07 -13.31
N TYR A 21 -11.43 9.63 -14.45
CA TYR A 21 -12.64 9.27 -15.17
C TYR A 21 -12.33 9.00 -16.65
N ALA A 22 -13.21 8.29 -17.34
CA ALA A 22 -13.00 7.90 -18.75
C ALA A 22 -12.85 9.10 -19.71
N TRP A 23 -13.41 10.25 -19.34
CA TRP A 23 -13.39 11.50 -20.12
C TRP A 23 -12.26 12.45 -19.71
N ASP A 24 -11.49 12.14 -18.67
CA ASP A 24 -10.37 12.98 -18.24
C ASP A 24 -9.18 12.81 -19.18
N ASP A 25 -8.44 13.89 -19.36
CA ASP A 25 -7.12 13.80 -19.98
C ASP A 25 -6.18 13.01 -19.08
N PRO A 26 -5.34 12.14 -19.66
CA PRO A 26 -4.39 11.37 -18.87
C PRO A 26 -3.30 12.30 -18.31
N ARG A 27 -3.19 12.36 -16.99
CA ARG A 27 -2.15 13.16 -16.32
C ARG A 27 -0.98 12.33 -15.82
N HIS A 28 -1.12 11.00 -15.83
CA HIS A 28 -0.08 10.10 -15.33
C HIS A 28 -0.01 8.83 -16.19
N VAL A 29 1.22 8.35 -16.35
CA VAL A 29 1.50 7.05 -16.95
C VAL A 29 2.29 6.22 -15.94
N VAL A 30 1.83 5.00 -15.69
CA VAL A 30 2.56 4.00 -14.91
C VAL A 30 3.29 3.09 -15.90
N VAL A 31 4.60 3.03 -15.80
CA VAL A 31 5.44 2.14 -16.61
C VAL A 31 5.96 1.02 -15.72
N ILE A 32 5.70 -0.21 -16.11
CA ILE A 32 6.23 -1.41 -15.46
C ILE A 32 7.30 -2.00 -16.37
N GLY A 33 8.49 -2.21 -15.84
CA GLY A 33 9.60 -2.85 -16.52
C GLY A 33 10.17 -3.99 -15.68
N GLU A 34 10.59 -5.07 -16.32
CA GLU A 34 11.31 -6.17 -15.68
C GLU A 34 12.82 -5.96 -15.88
N LEU A 35 13.54 -5.90 -14.78
CA LEU A 35 15.01 -5.89 -14.81
C LEU A 35 15.48 -7.34 -14.69
N GLU A 36 15.96 -7.90 -15.78
CA GLU A 36 16.60 -9.21 -15.73
C GLU A 36 17.83 -9.14 -14.83
N ALA A 37 17.88 -9.98 -13.82
CA ALA A 37 19.11 -10.18 -13.08
C ALA A 37 20.22 -10.61 -14.06
N PRO A 38 21.45 -10.09 -13.94
CA PRO A 38 22.54 -10.42 -14.85
C PRO A 38 22.78 -11.93 -14.83
N ARG A 39 22.24 -12.62 -15.82
CA ARG A 39 22.52 -14.06 -16.02
C ARG A 39 24.01 -14.18 -16.21
N ARG A 40 24.72 -14.77 -15.24
CA ARG A 40 26.12 -15.17 -15.46
C ARG A 40 26.16 -16.06 -16.66
N ARG A 41 26.57 -15.51 -17.83
CA ARG A 41 26.89 -16.30 -19.00
C ARG A 41 27.94 -17.33 -18.58
N ARG A 42 27.52 -18.56 -18.37
CA ARG A 42 28.44 -19.70 -18.32
C ARG A 42 29.03 -19.86 -19.74
N LEU A 43 30.11 -19.16 -20.01
CA LEU A 43 30.94 -19.43 -21.17
C LEU A 43 31.46 -20.87 -21.02
N GLY A 44 30.97 -21.72 -21.86
CA GLY A 44 31.45 -23.03 -22.24
C GLY A 44 32.40 -23.77 -21.29
N ALA A 45 31.85 -24.58 -20.39
CA ALA A 45 32.58 -25.70 -19.82
C ALA A 45 31.69 -26.94 -19.86
N ARG A 46 31.92 -27.80 -20.83
CA ARG A 46 31.46 -29.19 -20.78
C ARG A 46 32.09 -29.84 -19.52
N ARG A 47 31.39 -29.73 -18.37
CA ARG A 47 31.69 -30.55 -17.19
C ARG A 47 30.46 -31.33 -16.80
N ARG A 48 30.65 -32.63 -16.61
CA ARG A 48 29.67 -33.60 -16.10
C ARG A 48 28.99 -33.06 -14.83
N PRO A 49 27.70 -33.38 -14.63
CA PRO A 49 27.00 -32.96 -13.41
C PRO A 49 27.64 -33.63 -12.20
N ARG A 50 28.39 -32.88 -11.45
CA ARG A 50 28.82 -33.26 -10.11
C ARG A 50 27.67 -32.89 -9.19
N ALA A 51 27.27 -33.81 -8.31
CA ALA A 51 26.21 -33.60 -7.34
C ALA A 51 26.31 -32.19 -6.72
N ALA A 52 25.18 -31.49 -6.67
CA ALA A 52 25.09 -30.13 -6.10
C ALA A 52 25.64 -30.16 -4.67
N ALA A 53 26.77 -29.50 -4.47
CA ALA A 53 27.29 -29.25 -3.13
C ALA A 53 26.28 -28.38 -2.38
N ALA A 54 25.95 -28.73 -1.14
CA ALA A 54 25.21 -27.89 -0.23
C ALA A 54 25.91 -26.53 -0.12
N GLY A 55 25.31 -25.48 -0.72
CA GLY A 55 25.91 -24.15 -0.82
C GLY A 55 25.73 -23.52 -2.22
N SER A 56 24.67 -23.88 -2.97
CA SER A 56 24.31 -23.16 -4.20
C SER A 56 23.98 -21.71 -3.83
N VAL A 57 24.73 -20.78 -4.44
CA VAL A 57 24.35 -19.34 -4.41
C VAL A 57 22.92 -19.26 -4.91
N PRO A 58 21.98 -18.63 -4.17
CA PRO A 58 20.61 -18.47 -4.63
C PRO A 58 20.59 -17.87 -6.02
N ASP A 59 19.64 -18.32 -6.86
CA ASP A 59 19.41 -17.68 -8.15
C ASP A 59 19.02 -16.21 -7.91
N ALA A 60 19.46 -15.35 -8.81
CA ALA A 60 19.11 -13.94 -8.73
C ALA A 60 17.59 -13.76 -8.88
N VAL A 61 17.01 -12.96 -8.02
CA VAL A 61 15.57 -12.66 -8.05
C VAL A 61 15.32 -11.62 -9.14
N ASP A 62 14.28 -11.83 -9.94
CA ASP A 62 13.81 -10.83 -10.90
C ASP A 62 13.39 -9.56 -10.14
N VAL A 63 13.65 -8.41 -10.73
CA VAL A 63 13.30 -7.11 -10.14
C VAL A 63 12.31 -6.42 -11.06
N THR A 64 11.21 -5.95 -10.48
CA THR A 64 10.27 -5.08 -11.19
C THR A 64 10.61 -3.62 -10.92
N ARG A 65 10.82 -2.85 -11.99
CA ARG A 65 10.91 -1.41 -11.95
C ARG A 65 9.55 -0.82 -12.26
N ALA A 66 9.01 -0.01 -11.36
CA ALA A 66 7.77 0.71 -11.54
C ALA A 66 8.05 2.21 -11.57
N THR A 67 7.62 2.91 -12.63
CA THR A 67 7.80 4.34 -12.78
C THR A 67 6.45 5.03 -12.97
N VAL A 68 6.15 6.02 -12.15
CA VAL A 68 5.00 6.90 -12.32
C VAL A 68 5.48 8.21 -12.89
N ILE A 69 4.99 8.54 -14.08
CA ILE A 69 5.36 9.73 -14.85
C ILE A 69 4.16 10.69 -14.87
N ALA A 70 4.35 11.93 -14.43
CA ALA A 70 3.41 13.01 -14.69
C ALA A 70 3.58 13.50 -16.12
N THR A 71 2.46 13.69 -16.86
CA THR A 71 2.50 14.09 -18.26
C THR A 71 2.50 15.60 -18.46
N ASP A 72 2.20 16.37 -17.40
CA ASP A 72 2.25 17.82 -17.45
C ASP A 72 3.71 18.27 -17.60
N PRO A 73 4.05 19.06 -18.65
CA PRO A 73 5.43 19.47 -18.89
C PRO A 73 5.88 20.45 -17.81
N ILE A 74 7.11 20.27 -17.36
CA ILE A 74 7.80 21.22 -16.48
C ILE A 74 8.77 22.02 -17.35
N THR A 75 8.85 23.34 -17.16
CA THR A 75 9.85 24.17 -17.84
C THR A 75 11.23 23.92 -17.25
N ASP A 76 12.29 24.03 -18.05
CA ASP A 76 13.68 23.80 -17.62
C ASP A 76 14.03 24.61 -16.36
N ASP A 77 13.64 25.89 -16.32
CA ASP A 77 13.85 26.76 -15.15
C ASP A 77 13.05 26.34 -13.91
N GLY A 78 11.96 25.61 -14.10
CA GLY A 78 11.06 25.11 -13.04
C GLY A 78 11.45 23.75 -12.49
N ALA A 79 12.13 22.93 -13.30
CA ALA A 79 12.36 21.51 -13.02
C ALA A 79 13.19 21.28 -11.76
N HIS A 80 14.30 22.01 -11.60
CA HIS A 80 15.14 21.90 -10.40
C HIS A 80 14.39 22.33 -9.14
N ARG A 81 13.64 23.44 -9.19
CA ARG A 81 12.83 23.91 -8.06
C ARG A 81 11.73 22.90 -7.69
N TRP A 82 11.07 22.35 -8.70
CA TRP A 82 10.09 21.30 -8.49
C TRP A 82 10.70 20.08 -7.78
N LEU A 83 11.90 19.65 -8.19
CA LEU A 83 12.57 18.51 -7.57
C LEU A 83 12.90 18.77 -6.11
N GLU A 84 13.40 19.97 -5.78
CA GLU A 84 13.69 20.36 -4.40
C GLU A 84 12.43 20.36 -3.53
N GLU A 85 11.33 20.93 -4.04
CA GLU A 85 10.05 20.96 -3.34
C GLU A 85 9.46 19.55 -3.16
N ALA A 86 9.50 18.73 -4.20
CA ALA A 86 9.02 17.35 -4.17
C ALA A 86 9.80 16.47 -3.17
N VAL A 87 11.11 16.69 -3.03
CA VAL A 87 11.94 16.02 -2.01
C VAL A 87 11.62 16.54 -0.63
N LYS A 88 11.39 17.85 -0.45
CA LYS A 88 10.99 18.44 0.82
C LYS A 88 9.63 17.92 1.31
N GLU A 89 8.68 17.76 0.39
CA GLU A 89 7.34 17.23 0.66
C GLU A 89 7.25 15.71 0.37
N ARG A 90 8.32 15.00 0.66
CA ARG A 90 8.52 13.59 0.33
C ARG A 90 7.32 12.70 0.65
N GLU A 91 6.79 12.77 1.87
CA GLU A 91 5.71 11.89 2.31
C GLU A 91 4.47 12.05 1.41
N ARG A 92 4.11 13.27 1.06
CA ARG A 92 2.99 13.57 0.17
C ARG A 92 3.29 13.08 -1.26
N THR A 93 4.45 13.47 -1.79
CA THR A 93 4.83 13.16 -3.18
C THR A 93 4.94 11.66 -3.43
N VAL A 94 5.56 10.92 -2.50
CA VAL A 94 5.67 9.45 -2.57
C VAL A 94 4.29 8.81 -2.42
N GLY A 95 3.48 9.28 -1.46
CA GLY A 95 2.14 8.74 -1.22
C GLY A 95 1.21 8.89 -2.43
N GLU A 96 1.16 10.08 -3.05
CA GLU A 96 0.36 10.33 -4.25
C GLU A 96 0.79 9.46 -5.44
N ALA A 97 2.09 9.34 -5.69
CA ALA A 97 2.59 8.51 -6.77
C ALA A 97 2.42 7.01 -6.51
N LEU A 98 2.59 6.57 -5.25
CA LEU A 98 2.38 5.17 -4.87
C LEU A 98 0.89 4.77 -5.00
N ALA A 99 -0.03 5.69 -4.69
CA ALA A 99 -1.46 5.45 -4.90
C ALA A 99 -1.80 5.21 -6.39
N LEU A 100 -1.12 5.91 -7.31
CA LEU A 100 -1.29 5.67 -8.75
C LEU A 100 -0.74 4.30 -9.18
N LEU A 101 0.41 3.89 -8.66
CA LEU A 101 0.96 2.54 -8.88
C LEU A 101 0.01 1.47 -8.34
N ASN A 102 -0.44 1.62 -7.10
CA ASN A 102 -1.34 0.67 -6.46
C ASN A 102 -2.70 0.60 -7.18
N ARG A 103 -3.16 1.70 -7.75
CA ARG A 103 -4.36 1.69 -8.61
C ARG A 103 -4.17 0.79 -9.85
N ALA A 104 -3.00 0.80 -10.48
CA ALA A 104 -2.70 -0.10 -11.60
C ALA A 104 -2.63 -1.56 -11.15
N ILE A 105 -1.99 -1.84 -10.01
CA ILE A 105 -1.89 -3.18 -9.41
C ILE A 105 -3.28 -3.70 -9.02
N HIS A 106 -4.09 -2.87 -8.36
CA HIS A 106 -5.46 -3.22 -7.99
C HIS A 106 -6.34 -3.49 -9.23
N GLY A 107 -6.22 -2.65 -10.27
CA GLY A 107 -6.90 -2.88 -11.55
C GLY A 107 -6.51 -4.21 -12.19
N HIS A 108 -5.23 -4.58 -12.15
CA HIS A 108 -4.76 -5.88 -12.61
C HIS A 108 -5.35 -7.03 -11.77
N ARG A 109 -5.33 -6.92 -10.45
CA ARG A 109 -5.94 -7.89 -9.52
C ARG A 109 -7.38 -8.19 -9.90
N LEU A 110 -8.18 -7.15 -10.18
CA LEU A 110 -9.56 -7.31 -10.60
C LEU A 110 -9.69 -7.92 -11.99
N ALA A 111 -8.88 -7.46 -12.96
CA ALA A 111 -8.92 -7.95 -14.33
C ALA A 111 -8.48 -9.41 -14.44
N ALA A 112 -7.47 -9.82 -13.69
CA ALA A 112 -6.98 -11.19 -13.63
C ALA A 112 -7.81 -12.12 -12.72
N ALA A 113 -8.71 -11.56 -11.91
CA ALA A 113 -9.43 -12.26 -10.85
C ALA A 113 -8.47 -13.02 -9.91
N ASP A 114 -7.28 -12.46 -9.65
CA ASP A 114 -6.25 -13.07 -8.82
C ASP A 114 -6.24 -12.45 -7.41
N PRO A 115 -6.69 -13.18 -6.38
CA PRO A 115 -6.74 -12.68 -5.01
C PRO A 115 -5.35 -12.52 -4.37
N TYR A 116 -4.31 -13.11 -4.95
CA TYR A 116 -2.95 -13.08 -4.40
C TYR A 116 -2.12 -11.87 -4.84
N VAL A 117 -2.58 -11.12 -5.82
CA VAL A 117 -1.97 -9.84 -6.20
C VAL A 117 -2.26 -8.82 -5.10
N GLY A 118 -1.20 -8.35 -4.44
CA GLY A 118 -1.26 -7.40 -3.34
C GLY A 118 -0.67 -6.04 -3.72
N GLU A 119 -1.20 -4.99 -3.14
CA GLU A 119 -0.68 -3.64 -3.25
C GLU A 119 0.65 -3.50 -2.50
N VAL A 120 1.46 -2.53 -2.94
CA VAL A 120 2.81 -2.33 -2.41
C VAL A 120 2.89 -1.08 -1.53
N SER A 121 3.81 -1.11 -0.57
CA SER A 121 4.20 0.05 0.22
C SER A 121 5.63 0.49 -0.13
N GLU A 122 5.98 1.72 0.18
CA GLU A 122 7.35 2.21 -0.02
C GLU A 122 8.38 1.35 0.73
N ALA A 123 8.03 0.82 1.90
CA ALA A 123 8.93 -0.03 2.70
C ALA A 123 9.29 -1.37 2.01
N MET A 124 8.55 -1.78 0.98
CA MET A 124 8.84 -2.97 0.18
C MET A 124 9.83 -2.67 -0.96
N ALA A 125 10.05 -1.41 -1.29
CA ALA A 125 10.96 -1.01 -2.35
C ALA A 125 12.41 -1.19 -1.93
N MET A 126 13.23 -1.74 -2.83
CA MET A 126 14.68 -1.82 -2.68
C MET A 126 15.36 -0.48 -2.95
N ALA A 127 14.77 0.31 -3.84
CA ALA A 127 15.21 1.66 -4.18
C ALA A 127 14.01 2.53 -4.52
N THR A 128 14.06 3.79 -4.12
CA THR A 128 13.06 4.83 -4.46
C THR A 128 13.79 6.03 -5.02
N ARG A 129 13.38 6.50 -6.22
CA ARG A 129 13.98 7.65 -6.89
C ARG A 129 12.93 8.65 -7.33
N ILE A 130 13.26 9.93 -7.23
CA ILE A 130 12.48 11.02 -7.77
C ILE A 130 13.36 11.85 -8.68
N GLY A 131 12.81 12.30 -9.79
CA GLY A 131 13.57 13.12 -10.74
C GLY A 131 12.74 13.56 -11.92
N TYR A 132 13.38 14.23 -12.85
CA TYR A 132 12.82 14.67 -14.12
C TYR A 132 13.75 14.36 -15.28
N GLY A 133 13.22 14.39 -16.48
CA GLY A 133 13.95 14.16 -17.73
C GLY A 133 12.99 14.16 -18.91
N SER A 134 13.53 13.98 -20.10
CA SER A 134 12.80 14.08 -21.35
C SER A 134 12.04 12.81 -21.69
N GLY A 135 10.73 12.92 -21.81
CA GLY A 135 9.86 11.86 -22.33
C GLY A 135 9.86 10.59 -21.49
N GLU A 136 9.69 9.45 -22.15
CA GLU A 136 9.56 8.14 -21.50
C GLU A 136 10.89 7.52 -21.05
N GLN A 137 12.02 8.09 -21.44
CA GLN A 137 13.35 7.58 -21.13
C GLN A 137 13.62 7.55 -19.61
N VAL A 138 12.92 8.40 -18.85
CA VAL A 138 12.95 8.36 -17.39
C VAL A 138 12.50 7.00 -16.81
N ALA A 139 11.66 6.25 -17.52
CA ALA A 139 11.25 4.91 -17.11
C ALA A 139 12.40 3.90 -17.19
N ASP A 140 13.32 4.09 -18.12
CA ASP A 140 14.52 3.27 -18.28
C ASP A 140 15.65 3.70 -17.32
N GLY A 141 15.43 4.79 -16.58
CA GLY A 141 16.42 5.36 -15.65
C GLY A 141 17.31 6.40 -16.27
N ASP A 142 16.96 6.89 -17.44
CA ASP A 142 17.67 7.99 -18.14
C ASP A 142 17.02 9.32 -17.71
N TRP A 143 17.61 9.93 -16.69
CA TRP A 143 17.15 11.15 -16.05
C TRP A 143 18.07 12.32 -16.38
N GLU A 144 17.53 13.51 -16.51
CA GLU A 144 18.34 14.74 -16.52
C GLU A 144 18.84 15.06 -15.10
N GLU A 145 17.96 14.92 -14.09
CA GLU A 145 18.33 14.96 -12.69
C GLU A 145 17.45 14.02 -11.88
N ALA A 146 18.04 13.23 -11.00
CA ALA A 146 17.33 12.36 -10.08
C ALA A 146 18.00 12.31 -8.71
N ARG A 147 17.18 12.08 -7.68
CA ARG A 147 17.64 11.85 -6.30
C ARG A 147 17.09 10.53 -5.80
N GLU A 148 17.97 9.72 -5.23
CA GLU A 148 17.55 8.55 -4.48
C GLU A 148 17.06 8.97 -3.10
N LEU A 149 15.87 8.50 -2.72
CA LEU A 149 15.28 8.79 -1.44
C LEU A 149 15.70 7.70 -0.43
N PRO A 150 16.03 8.09 0.82
CA PRO A 150 16.33 7.10 1.84
C PRO A 150 15.08 6.24 2.11
N PRO A 151 15.24 5.00 2.58
CA PRO A 151 14.10 4.17 2.97
C PRO A 151 13.25 4.87 4.04
N PRO A 152 11.93 4.63 4.08
CA PRO A 152 11.06 5.23 5.06
C PRO A 152 11.46 4.82 6.47
N GLU A 153 11.42 5.76 7.41
CA GLU A 153 11.60 5.44 8.81
C GLU A 153 10.40 4.61 9.30
N LEU A 154 10.67 3.38 9.69
CA LEU A 154 9.66 2.54 10.31
C LEU A 154 9.33 3.13 11.69
N LYS A 155 8.17 3.75 11.83
CA LYS A 155 7.65 4.20 13.14
C LYS A 155 7.48 2.96 14.01
N ARG A 156 8.40 2.74 14.93
CA ARG A 156 8.30 1.64 15.91
C ARG A 156 7.05 1.87 16.73
N SER A 157 6.06 1.00 16.58
CA SER A 157 4.90 0.97 17.48
C SER A 157 5.41 0.76 18.90
N MET A 158 5.14 1.71 19.81
CA MET A 158 5.67 1.70 21.19
C MET A 158 4.95 0.70 22.11
N LEU A 159 3.86 0.06 21.68
CA LEU A 159 2.99 -0.69 22.60
C LEU A 159 3.21 -2.20 22.63
N LEU A 160 3.58 -2.82 21.55
CA LEU A 160 4.07 -4.20 21.48
C LEU A 160 4.92 -4.29 20.23
N THR A 161 6.10 -4.88 20.31
CA THR A 161 6.82 -5.16 19.08
C THR A 161 5.95 -6.12 18.24
N PRO A 162 5.68 -5.83 16.95
CA PRO A 162 4.86 -6.72 16.11
C PRO A 162 5.30 -8.18 16.17
N GLN A 163 6.58 -8.42 16.42
CA GLN A 163 7.17 -9.75 16.56
C GLN A 163 6.64 -10.52 17.79
N GLN A 164 6.44 -9.84 18.93
CA GLN A 164 5.91 -10.49 20.14
C GLN A 164 4.48 -10.92 19.94
N ARG A 165 3.65 -10.05 19.31
CA ARG A 165 2.27 -10.39 18.99
C ARG A 165 2.18 -11.51 17.95
N LEU A 166 3.01 -11.47 16.92
CA LEU A 166 3.10 -12.54 15.93
C LEU A 166 3.39 -13.88 16.60
N ALA A 167 4.36 -13.92 17.52
CA ALA A 167 4.69 -15.13 18.26
C ALA A 167 3.53 -15.60 19.15
N ALA A 168 2.76 -14.69 19.75
CA ALA A 168 1.57 -15.03 20.54
C ALA A 168 0.45 -15.61 19.68
N LEU A 169 0.15 -15.01 18.52
CA LEU A 169 -0.84 -15.50 17.57
C LEU A 169 -0.47 -16.89 17.04
N LEU A 170 0.79 -17.10 16.63
CA LEU A 170 1.25 -18.40 16.12
C LEU A 170 1.28 -19.47 17.20
N ALA A 171 1.46 -19.11 18.46
CA ALA A 171 1.46 -20.02 19.60
C ALA A 171 0.03 -20.24 20.17
N GLY A 172 -1.01 -19.64 19.60
CA GLY A 172 -2.40 -19.74 20.11
C GLY A 172 -2.62 -19.06 21.46
N ARG A 173 -1.72 -18.15 21.87
CA ARG A 173 -1.84 -17.38 23.13
C ARG A 173 -2.62 -16.07 22.94
N ASP A 174 -2.74 -15.59 21.72
CA ASP A 174 -3.63 -14.50 21.29
C ASP A 174 -4.45 -14.98 20.11
N VAL A 175 -5.57 -14.29 19.85
CA VAL A 175 -6.48 -14.59 18.75
C VAL A 175 -6.59 -13.35 17.88
N ALA A 176 -6.42 -13.53 16.56
CA ALA A 176 -6.74 -12.49 15.59
C ALA A 176 -8.26 -12.33 15.51
N LEU A 177 -8.75 -11.11 15.71
CA LEU A 177 -10.17 -10.80 15.61
C LEU A 177 -10.55 -10.47 14.17
N ALA A 178 -11.76 -10.82 13.75
CA ALA A 178 -12.25 -10.48 12.41
C ALA A 178 -12.33 -8.96 12.21
N CYS A 179 -12.68 -8.20 13.25
CA CYS A 179 -12.71 -6.75 13.19
C CYS A 179 -11.32 -6.13 12.95
N GLU A 180 -10.24 -6.78 13.37
CA GLU A 180 -8.87 -6.30 13.09
C GLU A 180 -8.53 -6.41 11.60
N ASP A 181 -8.79 -7.57 10.97
CA ASP A 181 -8.52 -7.77 9.55
C ASP A 181 -9.39 -6.84 8.67
N LEU A 182 -10.67 -6.71 9.01
CA LEU A 182 -11.59 -5.80 8.31
C LEU A 182 -11.17 -4.33 8.47
N ALA A 183 -10.70 -3.92 9.66
CA ALA A 183 -10.20 -2.56 9.89
C ALA A 183 -8.94 -2.28 9.06
N LEU A 184 -8.00 -3.23 8.95
CA LEU A 184 -6.80 -3.10 8.12
C LEU A 184 -7.15 -2.95 6.63
N ARG A 185 -8.15 -3.72 6.15
CA ARG A 185 -8.63 -3.60 4.76
C ARG A 185 -9.29 -2.24 4.52
N ALA A 186 -10.17 -1.81 5.45
CA ALA A 186 -10.80 -0.50 5.36
C ALA A 186 -9.77 0.64 5.36
N ARG A 187 -8.70 0.53 6.17
CA ARG A 187 -7.59 1.48 6.20
C ARG A 187 -6.89 1.54 4.85
N LEU A 188 -6.52 0.38 4.31
CA LEU A 188 -5.88 0.30 3.00
C LEU A 188 -6.76 0.94 1.92
N ASP A 189 -8.06 0.66 1.92
CA ASP A 189 -8.99 1.22 0.94
C ASP A 189 -9.13 2.74 1.07
N LEU A 190 -9.17 3.28 2.29
CA LEU A 190 -9.16 4.74 2.51
C LEU A 190 -7.87 5.38 2.01
N ASP A 191 -6.72 4.81 2.37
CA ASP A 191 -5.40 5.33 1.98
C ASP A 191 -5.21 5.31 0.46
N GLN A 192 -5.91 4.41 -0.24
CA GLN A 192 -5.91 4.30 -1.70
C GLN A 192 -7.09 5.04 -2.38
N GLY A 193 -7.87 5.82 -1.63
CA GLY A 193 -9.00 6.59 -2.15
C GLY A 193 -10.23 5.76 -2.55
N ARG A 194 -10.32 4.51 -2.11
CA ARG A 194 -11.45 3.60 -2.34
C ARG A 194 -12.48 3.71 -1.21
N GLY A 195 -13.07 4.89 -1.07
CA GLY A 195 -14.01 5.18 0.02
C GLY A 195 -15.23 4.25 0.09
N ARG A 196 -15.72 3.77 -1.06
CA ARG A 196 -16.85 2.82 -1.13
C ARG A 196 -16.52 1.50 -0.46
N GLU A 197 -15.39 0.91 -0.84
CA GLU A 197 -14.89 -0.35 -0.32
C GLU A 197 -14.59 -0.21 1.17
N ALA A 198 -13.98 0.90 1.57
CA ALA A 198 -13.69 1.22 2.96
C ALA A 198 -14.96 1.30 3.82
N ALA A 199 -16.02 1.98 3.35
CA ALA A 199 -17.29 2.10 4.07
C ALA A 199 -17.96 0.73 4.28
N LEU A 200 -17.97 -0.11 3.24
CA LEU A 200 -18.54 -1.45 3.32
C LEU A 200 -17.77 -2.33 4.31
N GLN A 201 -16.45 -2.33 4.24
CA GLN A 201 -15.61 -3.11 5.15
C GLN A 201 -15.70 -2.60 6.58
N LEU A 202 -15.72 -1.28 6.79
CA LEU A 202 -15.83 -0.70 8.12
C LEU A 202 -17.18 -0.99 8.76
N SER A 203 -18.28 -0.99 8.00
CA SER A 203 -19.58 -1.37 8.54
C SER A 203 -19.55 -2.78 9.14
N LEU A 204 -18.98 -3.74 8.41
CA LEU A 204 -18.79 -5.11 8.92
C LEU A 204 -17.78 -5.17 10.08
N ALA A 205 -16.71 -4.37 10.01
CA ALA A 205 -15.72 -4.29 11.08
C ALA A 205 -16.32 -3.79 12.39
N LEU A 206 -17.23 -2.80 12.36
CA LEU A 206 -17.92 -2.31 13.53
C LEU A 206 -18.85 -3.36 14.15
N ASP A 207 -19.64 -4.05 13.33
CA ASP A 207 -20.52 -5.12 13.83
C ASP A 207 -19.71 -6.26 14.47
N ALA A 208 -18.60 -6.66 13.85
CA ALA A 208 -17.66 -7.63 14.42
C ALA A 208 -17.03 -7.09 15.72
N ALA A 209 -16.60 -5.83 15.77
CA ALA A 209 -15.97 -5.25 16.94
C ALA A 209 -16.89 -5.21 18.15
N PHE A 210 -18.16 -4.86 17.96
CA PHE A 210 -19.15 -4.88 19.05
C PHE A 210 -19.40 -6.28 19.60
N ALA A 211 -19.32 -7.31 18.75
CA ALA A 211 -19.46 -8.69 19.21
C ALA A 211 -18.17 -9.23 19.86
N GLU A 212 -17.02 -9.01 19.23
CA GLU A 212 -15.74 -9.62 19.64
C GLU A 212 -15.10 -8.90 20.84
N LEU A 213 -15.27 -7.58 20.98
CA LEU A 213 -14.69 -6.80 22.08
C LEU A 213 -15.57 -6.73 23.33
N GLU A 214 -16.79 -7.26 23.29
CA GLU A 214 -17.69 -7.24 24.46
C GLU A 214 -17.08 -7.94 25.68
N GLY A 215 -16.35 -9.04 25.46
CA GLY A 215 -15.63 -9.74 26.52
C GLY A 215 -14.52 -8.92 27.22
N TRP A 216 -14.11 -7.79 26.62
CA TRP A 216 -13.06 -6.90 27.14
C TRP A 216 -13.61 -5.68 27.85
N ARG A 217 -14.93 -5.56 28.04
CA ARG A 217 -15.57 -4.44 28.77
C ARG A 217 -15.17 -4.35 30.24
N ALA A 218 -14.55 -5.37 30.80
CA ALA A 218 -13.96 -5.29 32.14
C ALA A 218 -12.81 -4.29 32.21
N SER A 219 -12.13 -3.99 31.10
CA SER A 219 -11.18 -2.90 30.99
C SER A 219 -11.93 -1.59 30.72
N GLU A 220 -11.79 -0.61 31.64
CA GLU A 220 -12.38 0.73 31.50
C GLU A 220 -11.88 1.41 30.21
N ALA A 221 -10.63 1.17 29.84
CA ALA A 221 -10.02 1.72 28.63
C ALA A 221 -10.70 1.20 27.36
N VAL A 222 -11.08 -0.07 27.30
CA VAL A 222 -11.80 -0.67 26.17
C VAL A 222 -13.27 -0.25 26.21
N ALA A 223 -13.93 -0.33 27.37
CA ALA A 223 -15.35 0.02 27.55
C ALA A 223 -15.64 1.44 27.06
N THR A 224 -14.87 2.43 27.55
CA THR A 224 -15.03 3.84 27.14
C THR A 224 -14.88 4.04 25.62
N ARG A 225 -13.98 3.29 24.97
CA ARG A 225 -13.77 3.41 23.53
C ARG A 225 -14.88 2.74 22.72
N LEU A 226 -15.41 1.63 23.22
CA LEU A 226 -16.56 0.97 22.60
C LEU A 226 -17.82 1.84 22.67
N ASP A 227 -18.05 2.50 23.81
CA ASP A 227 -19.20 3.41 23.95
C ASP A 227 -19.11 4.58 22.97
N LYS A 228 -17.93 5.19 22.82
CA LYS A 228 -17.70 6.22 21.79
C LYS A 228 -17.82 5.69 20.36
N LEU A 229 -17.46 4.42 20.13
CA LEU A 229 -17.56 3.81 18.82
C LEU A 229 -19.01 3.59 18.41
N HIS A 230 -19.94 3.36 19.37
CA HIS A 230 -21.37 3.26 19.11
C HIS A 230 -21.95 4.50 18.43
N GLU A 231 -21.44 5.70 18.72
CA GLU A 231 -21.88 6.95 18.10
C GLU A 231 -21.62 6.98 16.58
N HIS A 232 -20.66 6.18 16.11
CA HIS A 232 -20.28 6.10 14.68
C HIS A 232 -21.05 5.03 13.90
N ARG A 233 -21.85 4.20 14.56
CA ARG A 233 -22.52 3.07 13.91
C ARG A 233 -23.48 3.53 12.80
N GLU A 234 -24.36 4.48 13.12
CA GLU A 234 -25.34 4.98 12.15
C GLU A 234 -24.71 5.76 10.99
N PRO A 235 -23.76 6.70 11.23
CA PRO A 235 -23.04 7.36 10.13
C PRO A 235 -22.35 6.39 9.17
N VAL A 236 -21.70 5.35 9.70
CA VAL A 236 -21.02 4.34 8.86
C VAL A 236 -22.02 3.45 8.12
N ALA A 237 -23.12 3.06 8.75
CA ALA A 237 -24.18 2.31 8.08
C ALA A 237 -24.81 3.10 6.92
N SER A 238 -25.04 4.41 7.13
CA SER A 238 -25.50 5.32 6.07
C SER A 238 -24.48 5.44 4.93
N ALA A 239 -23.19 5.57 5.25
CA ALA A 239 -22.12 5.61 4.26
C ALA A 239 -22.03 4.29 3.46
N ALA A 240 -22.14 3.14 4.15
CA ALA A 240 -22.15 1.82 3.50
C ALA A 240 -23.36 1.65 2.55
N ALA A 241 -24.54 2.13 2.95
CA ALA A 241 -25.73 2.12 2.09
C ALA A 241 -25.54 3.01 0.85
N ALA A 242 -24.96 4.21 1.00
CA ALA A 242 -24.62 5.10 -0.11
C ALA A 242 -23.58 4.47 -1.06
N ALA A 243 -22.57 3.78 -0.49
CA ALA A 243 -21.55 3.08 -1.26
C ALA A 243 -22.14 2.03 -2.21
N LEU A 244 -23.20 1.35 -1.84
CA LEU A 244 -23.92 0.39 -2.71
C LEU A 244 -24.67 1.07 -3.85
N GLN A 245 -25.02 2.36 -3.72
CA GLN A 245 -25.79 3.12 -4.70
C GLN A 245 -24.91 3.94 -5.65
N GLY A 246 -23.59 4.00 -5.45
CA GLY A 246 -22.72 4.65 -6.44
C GLY A 246 -21.48 5.34 -5.88
N GLY A 247 -21.56 6.13 -4.82
CA GLY A 247 -20.41 6.86 -4.30
C GLY A 247 -20.70 7.49 -2.95
N LEU A 248 -19.62 7.92 -2.29
CA LEU A 248 -19.72 8.65 -1.03
C LEU A 248 -19.62 10.16 -1.29
N GLN A 249 -20.37 10.92 -0.50
CA GLN A 249 -20.13 12.36 -0.37
C GLN A 249 -18.90 12.59 0.53
N PRO A 250 -18.23 13.75 0.43
CA PRO A 250 -17.07 14.07 1.26
C PRO A 250 -17.32 13.87 2.76
N GLU A 251 -18.46 14.30 3.25
CA GLU A 251 -18.86 14.20 4.67
C GLU A 251 -19.01 12.74 5.12
N GLN A 252 -19.46 11.86 4.21
CA GLN A 252 -19.55 10.42 4.49
C GLN A 252 -18.16 9.78 4.54
N THR A 253 -17.23 10.21 3.69
CA THR A 253 -15.85 9.76 3.73
C THR A 253 -15.17 10.17 5.03
N GLU A 254 -15.37 11.42 5.49
CA GLU A 254 -14.88 11.90 6.76
C GLU A 254 -15.45 11.11 7.94
N ALA A 255 -16.74 10.77 7.89
CA ALA A 255 -17.37 9.93 8.91
C ALA A 255 -16.78 8.53 8.98
N VAL A 256 -16.50 7.91 7.82
CA VAL A 256 -15.82 6.60 7.71
C VAL A 256 -14.41 6.68 8.29
N GLU A 257 -13.66 7.71 7.95
CA GLU A 257 -12.31 7.91 8.47
C GLU A 257 -12.29 8.10 9.99
N ALA A 258 -13.17 8.97 10.52
CA ALA A 258 -13.30 9.20 11.96
C ALA A 258 -13.68 7.92 12.72
N ALA A 259 -14.62 7.15 12.19
CA ALA A 259 -15.04 5.88 12.79
C ALA A 259 -13.91 4.84 12.80
N LEU A 260 -13.16 4.73 11.70
CA LEU A 260 -12.01 3.83 11.61
C LEU A 260 -10.92 4.20 12.62
N GLN A 261 -10.60 5.48 12.78
CA GLN A 261 -9.65 5.94 13.81
C GLN A 261 -10.10 5.56 15.23
N ARG A 262 -11.42 5.60 15.51
CA ARG A 262 -11.98 5.19 16.81
C ARG A 262 -11.89 3.68 17.01
N LEU A 263 -12.19 2.89 15.98
CA LEU A 263 -12.01 1.43 16.01
C LEU A 263 -10.56 1.04 16.27
N GLU A 264 -9.62 1.63 15.52
CA GLU A 264 -8.18 1.41 15.71
C GLU A 264 -7.73 1.78 17.14
N ALA A 265 -8.31 2.83 17.73
CA ALA A 265 -8.01 3.21 19.11
C ALA A 265 -8.55 2.16 20.12
N ALA A 266 -9.72 1.58 19.87
CA ALA A 266 -10.27 0.52 20.70
C ALA A 266 -9.43 -0.77 20.61
N LEU A 267 -9.01 -1.15 19.40
CA LEU A 267 -8.14 -2.29 19.17
C LEU A 267 -6.76 -2.13 19.84
N ARG A 268 -6.18 -0.92 19.76
CA ARG A 268 -4.93 -0.61 20.49
C ARG A 268 -5.09 -0.71 22.01
N ALA A 269 -6.24 -0.29 22.55
CA ALA A 269 -6.50 -0.42 23.98
C ALA A 269 -6.58 -1.89 24.42
N ARG A 270 -7.26 -2.75 23.64
CA ARG A 270 -7.28 -4.20 23.88
C ARG A 270 -5.86 -4.78 23.89
N LEU A 271 -5.03 -4.39 22.93
CA LEU A 271 -3.65 -4.91 22.84
C LEU A 271 -2.77 -4.50 24.02
N ALA A 272 -3.08 -3.42 24.70
CA ALA A 272 -2.36 -2.98 25.89
C ALA A 272 -2.72 -3.80 27.15
N GLU A 273 -3.80 -4.58 27.09
CA GLU A 273 -4.26 -5.45 28.18
C GLU A 273 -3.73 -6.91 28.05
N LEU A 274 -3.04 -7.22 26.95
CA LEU A 274 -2.42 -8.53 26.69
C LEU A 274 -1.00 -8.59 27.23
#